data_d4857a1b8e30be4a89120f55d8291d18
#
_entry.id   d4857a1b8e30be4a89120f55d8291d18
#
_cell.length_a   1.000
_cell.length_b   1.000
_cell.length_c   1.000
_cell.angle_alpha   90.00
_cell.angle_beta   90.00
_cell.angle_gamma   90.00
#
_symmetry.space_group_name_H-M   'P 1'
#
loop_
_entity.id
_entity.type
_entity.pdbx_description
1 polymer ?
#
loop_
_entity_poly.entity_id
_entity_poly.type
_entity_poly.pdbx_seq_one_letter_code
_entity_poly.pdbx_strand_id
1 'polypeptide(L)'
;MELYGRDLIKKIQNAELSGENAHAIYSPPYRPLFSYDEILTKNPKFAAVNIVLYLKNNEWHFPLMVRSTNQRDRHSGQISLPGGKKEENDRNFEATAKRETSEEMGIPEHYIRIIREMSPIYIPPSNFYVRPFIS
;
A
#
# COMPACT_ATOMS: atom_id res chain seq x y z
N MET A 1 22.97 15.37 1.52
CA MET A 1 21.73 14.68 1.97
C MET A 1 20.48 15.08 1.20
N GLU A 2 20.18 16.36 1.08
CA GLU A 2 18.99 16.81 0.29
C GLU A 2 19.01 16.38 -1.18
N LEU A 3 20.15 16.38 -1.82
CA LEU A 3 20.30 15.97 -3.23
C LEU A 3 19.98 14.47 -3.44
N TYR A 4 20.41 13.61 -2.53
CA TYR A 4 20.18 12.16 -2.63
C TYR A 4 18.69 11.79 -2.47
N GLY A 5 18.00 12.48 -1.54
CA GLY A 5 16.57 12.29 -1.33
C GLY A 5 15.72 12.76 -2.51
N ARG A 6 16.07 13.91 -3.09
CA ARG A 6 15.37 14.47 -4.26
C ARG A 6 15.55 13.59 -5.51
N ASP A 7 16.71 13.00 -5.68
CA ASP A 7 16.98 12.13 -6.83
C ASP A 7 16.16 10.83 -6.75
N LEU A 8 16.09 10.19 -5.58
CA LEU A 8 15.26 9.01 -5.37
C LEU A 8 13.77 9.31 -5.60
N ILE A 9 13.27 10.42 -5.05
CA ILE A 9 11.87 10.83 -5.23
C ILE A 9 11.55 11.02 -6.72
N LYS A 10 12.40 11.71 -7.47
CA LYS A 10 12.23 11.88 -8.92
C LYS A 10 12.24 10.55 -9.67
N LYS A 11 13.14 9.64 -9.31
CA LYS A 11 13.18 8.29 -9.91
C LYS A 11 11.90 7.51 -9.65
N ILE A 12 11.38 7.55 -8.43
CA ILE A 12 10.11 6.91 -8.07
C ILE A 12 8.96 7.53 -8.88
N GLN A 13 8.88 8.85 -8.95
CA GLN A 13 7.81 9.56 -9.67
C GLN A 13 7.79 9.23 -11.16
N ASN A 14 8.95 9.07 -11.78
CA ASN A 14 9.09 8.91 -13.24
C ASN A 14 9.28 7.45 -13.68
N ALA A 15 9.46 6.51 -12.76
CA ALA A 15 9.63 5.10 -13.11
C ALA A 15 8.38 4.55 -13.80
N GLU A 16 8.57 3.75 -14.83
CA GLU A 16 7.49 2.99 -15.45
C GLU A 16 7.03 1.89 -14.49
N LEU A 17 5.71 1.77 -14.32
CA LEU A 17 5.12 0.71 -13.50
C LEU A 17 4.89 -0.52 -14.37
N SER A 18 5.48 -1.64 -13.99
CA SER A 18 5.31 -2.92 -14.69
C SER A 18 3.92 -3.51 -14.53
N GLY A 19 3.14 -3.02 -13.57
CA GLY A 19 1.73 -3.32 -13.40
C GLY A 19 1.41 -4.81 -13.32
N GLU A 20 0.42 -5.24 -14.08
CA GLU A 20 -0.07 -6.62 -14.09
C GLU A 20 1.01 -7.64 -14.48
N ASN A 21 1.95 -7.28 -15.33
CA ASN A 21 3.06 -8.18 -15.71
C ASN A 21 3.93 -8.54 -14.51
N ALA A 22 4.29 -7.56 -13.69
CA ALA A 22 5.04 -7.81 -12.46
C ALA A 22 4.19 -8.59 -11.46
N HIS A 23 2.92 -8.27 -11.32
CA HIS A 23 2.01 -8.99 -10.44
C HIS A 23 1.87 -10.46 -10.83
N ALA A 24 1.79 -10.76 -12.12
CA ALA A 24 1.70 -12.13 -12.63
C ALA A 24 2.92 -12.98 -12.25
N ILE A 25 4.13 -12.39 -12.28
CA ILE A 25 5.38 -13.09 -11.91
C ILE A 25 5.41 -13.48 -10.43
N TYR A 26 4.91 -12.60 -9.55
CA TYR A 26 4.97 -12.78 -8.09
C TYR A 26 3.67 -13.33 -7.49
N SER A 27 2.63 -13.50 -8.28
CA SER A 27 1.37 -14.11 -7.83
C SER A 27 1.51 -15.64 -7.75
N PRO A 28 0.84 -16.29 -6.80
CA PRO A 28 0.76 -17.74 -6.79
C PRO A 28 0.19 -18.27 -8.12
N PRO A 29 0.75 -19.37 -8.68
CA PRO A 29 0.33 -19.88 -9.99
C PRO A 29 -1.16 -20.22 -10.11
N TYR A 30 -1.80 -20.52 -8.98
CA TYR A 30 -3.22 -20.87 -8.90
C TYR A 30 -4.14 -19.66 -8.71
N ARG A 31 -3.59 -18.44 -8.61
CA ARG A 31 -4.39 -17.23 -8.41
C ARG A 31 -4.95 -16.76 -9.75
N PRO A 32 -6.28 -16.70 -9.92
CA PRO A 32 -6.86 -16.19 -11.15
C PRO A 32 -6.59 -14.70 -11.30
N LEU A 33 -6.34 -14.28 -12.54
CA LEU A 33 -6.26 -12.86 -12.91
C LEU A 33 -7.67 -12.41 -13.35
N PHE A 34 -8.10 -11.26 -12.85
CA PHE A 34 -9.37 -10.64 -13.18
C PHE A 34 -9.14 -9.27 -13.79
N SER A 35 -9.91 -8.90 -14.80
CA SER A 35 -9.99 -7.52 -15.27
C SER A 35 -10.64 -6.63 -14.20
N TYR A 36 -10.44 -5.32 -14.29
CA TYR A 36 -11.05 -4.38 -13.36
C TYR A 36 -12.59 -4.48 -13.34
N ASP A 37 -13.20 -4.63 -14.51
CA ASP A 37 -14.66 -4.76 -14.61
C ASP A 37 -15.16 -6.04 -13.94
N GLU A 38 -14.46 -7.17 -14.12
CA GLU A 38 -14.78 -8.41 -13.41
C GLU A 38 -14.63 -8.28 -11.90
N ILE A 39 -13.60 -7.54 -11.43
CA ILE A 39 -13.40 -7.26 -10.01
C ILE A 39 -14.59 -6.46 -9.45
N LEU A 40 -15.06 -5.45 -10.17
CA LEU A 40 -16.20 -4.64 -9.72
C LEU A 40 -17.47 -5.46 -9.57
N THR A 41 -17.71 -6.46 -10.43
CA THR A 41 -18.88 -7.34 -10.31
C THR A 41 -18.89 -8.17 -9.02
N LYS A 42 -17.72 -8.35 -8.40
CA LYS A 42 -17.56 -9.08 -7.13
C LYS A 42 -17.83 -8.22 -5.89
N ASN A 43 -18.22 -6.96 -6.07
CA ASN A 43 -18.44 -5.99 -5.00
C ASN A 43 -17.28 -5.94 -4.00
N PRO A 44 -16.05 -5.58 -4.44
CA PRO A 44 -14.85 -5.65 -3.63
C PRO A 44 -14.88 -4.63 -2.50
N LYS A 45 -14.17 -4.94 -1.44
CA LYS A 45 -13.78 -3.98 -0.42
C LYS A 45 -12.59 -3.18 -0.93
N PHE A 46 -12.58 -1.89 -0.69
CA PHE A 46 -11.50 -1.01 -1.09
C PHE A 46 -10.58 -0.70 0.08
N ALA A 47 -9.28 -0.74 -0.18
CA ALA A 47 -8.25 -0.44 0.82
C ALA A 47 -7.08 0.31 0.20
N ALA A 48 -6.29 0.95 1.05
CA ALA A 48 -5.01 1.54 0.68
C ALA A 48 -3.91 1.06 1.62
N VAL A 49 -2.71 0.90 1.09
CA VAL A 49 -1.49 0.61 1.87
C VAL A 49 -0.41 1.63 1.52
N ASN A 50 0.54 1.82 2.42
CA ASN A 50 1.57 2.83 2.26
C ASN A 50 2.96 2.26 2.52
N ILE A 51 3.87 2.47 1.58
CA ILE A 51 5.30 2.23 1.72
C ILE A 51 5.93 3.54 2.17
N VAL A 52 6.12 3.69 3.48
CA VAL A 52 6.67 4.92 4.07
C VAL A 52 8.19 4.89 4.01
N LEU A 53 8.77 5.70 3.16
CA LEU A 53 10.23 5.81 3.06
C LEU A 53 10.75 6.82 4.08
N TYR A 54 11.78 6.44 4.82
CA TYR A 54 12.50 7.35 5.70
C TYR A 54 13.99 7.10 5.66
N LEU A 55 14.75 8.15 5.95
CA LEU A 55 16.21 8.08 5.95
C LEU A 55 16.72 7.87 7.38
N LYS A 56 17.53 6.84 7.58
CA LYS A 56 18.22 6.57 8.85
C LYS A 56 19.65 6.18 8.56
N ASN A 57 20.62 6.85 9.19
CA ASN A 57 22.05 6.59 9.01
C ASN A 57 22.48 6.63 7.51
N ASN A 58 21.93 7.56 6.73
CA ASN A 58 22.13 7.68 5.28
C ASN A 58 21.63 6.49 4.43
N GLU A 59 20.81 5.62 4.99
CA GLU A 59 20.20 4.50 4.30
C GLU A 59 18.68 4.66 4.26
N TRP A 60 18.06 4.26 3.15
CA TRP A 60 16.61 4.26 3.00
C TRP A 60 16.00 3.02 3.63
N HIS A 61 15.00 3.26 4.45
CA HIS A 61 14.24 2.24 5.15
C HIS A 61 12.74 2.43 4.89
N PHE A 62 11.99 1.36 5.07
CA PHE A 62 10.54 1.42 5.22
C PHE A 62 10.11 0.48 6.34
N PRO A 63 9.12 0.87 7.16
CA PRO A 63 8.67 0.04 8.25
C PRO A 63 7.74 -1.06 7.77
N LEU A 64 7.81 -2.19 8.44
CA LEU A 64 6.82 -3.24 8.38
C LEU A 64 6.22 -3.42 9.77
N MET A 65 4.93 -3.72 9.83
CA MET A 65 4.22 -3.95 11.08
C MET A 65 3.99 -5.44 11.28
N VAL A 66 4.04 -5.86 12.54
CA VAL A 66 3.50 -7.16 12.94
C VAL A 66 2.08 -6.92 13.44
N ARG A 67 1.09 -7.48 12.75
CA ARG A 67 -0.31 -7.36 13.17
C ARG A 67 -0.50 -8.02 14.54
N SER A 68 -1.26 -7.36 15.42
CA SER A 68 -1.53 -7.88 16.75
C SER A 68 -2.18 -9.27 16.69
N THR A 69 -1.80 -10.14 17.62
CA THR A 69 -2.39 -11.46 17.74
C THR A 69 -3.81 -11.35 18.28
N ASN A 70 -4.79 -11.55 17.42
CA ASN A 70 -6.19 -11.67 17.79
C ASN A 70 -6.72 -13.00 17.24
N GLN A 71 -7.25 -13.85 18.10
CA GLN A 71 -7.79 -15.17 17.70
C GLN A 71 -8.91 -15.11 16.66
N ARG A 72 -9.54 -13.94 16.47
CA ARG A 72 -10.61 -13.70 15.50
C ARG A 72 -10.11 -13.13 14.17
N ASP A 73 -8.85 -12.71 14.08
CA ASP A 73 -8.25 -12.16 12.86
C ASP A 73 -7.44 -13.23 12.13
N ARG A 74 -7.87 -13.59 10.92
CA ARG A 74 -7.16 -14.54 10.03
C ARG A 74 -5.75 -14.09 9.67
N HIS A 75 -5.46 -12.79 9.81
CA HIS A 75 -4.17 -12.16 9.50
C HIS A 75 -3.34 -11.87 10.76
N SER A 76 -3.75 -12.43 11.90
CA SER A 76 -3.05 -12.29 13.17
C SER A 76 -1.59 -12.73 13.07
N GLY A 77 -0.67 -11.90 13.57
CA GLY A 77 0.77 -12.16 13.56
C GLY A 77 1.47 -12.01 12.21
N GLN A 78 0.75 -11.67 11.14
CA GLN A 78 1.36 -11.44 9.82
C GLN A 78 2.08 -10.10 9.78
N ILE A 79 3.16 -10.07 8.99
CA ILE A 79 3.88 -8.84 8.67
C ILE A 79 3.14 -8.12 7.54
N SER A 80 2.92 -6.82 7.72
CA SER A 80 2.21 -6.00 6.75
C SER A 80 2.79 -4.59 6.62
N LEU A 81 2.52 -3.94 5.51
CA LEU A 81 2.64 -2.50 5.37
C LEU A 81 1.51 -1.80 6.16
N PRO A 82 1.72 -0.56 6.64
CA PRO A 82 0.63 0.23 7.18
C PRO A 82 -0.45 0.45 6.13
N GLY A 83 -1.71 0.32 6.51
CA GLY A 83 -2.84 0.47 5.62
C GLY A 83 -4.11 -0.16 6.15
N GLY A 84 -5.21 0.07 5.45
CA GLY A 84 -6.50 -0.46 5.84
C GLY A 84 -7.62 -0.12 4.87
N LYS A 85 -8.84 -0.40 5.30
CA LYS A 85 -10.04 -0.22 4.52
C LYS A 85 -10.35 1.27 4.33
N LYS A 86 -10.77 1.63 3.11
CA LYS A 86 -11.30 2.97 2.84
C LYS A 86 -12.60 3.19 3.58
N GLU A 87 -12.70 4.28 4.32
CA GLU A 87 -13.89 4.74 5.02
C GLU A 87 -14.64 5.78 4.21
N GLU A 88 -15.91 6.01 4.57
CA GLU A 88 -16.78 6.99 3.87
C GLU A 88 -16.23 8.42 3.97
N ASN A 89 -15.62 8.76 5.10
CA ASN A 89 -15.03 10.08 5.33
C ASN A 89 -13.68 10.28 4.63
N ASP A 90 -13.08 9.23 4.09
CA ASP A 90 -11.84 9.34 3.32
C ASP A 90 -12.13 9.96 1.95
N ARG A 91 -11.65 11.16 1.72
CA ARG A 91 -11.86 11.92 0.47
C ARG A 91 -11.43 11.12 -0.77
N ASN A 92 -10.33 10.37 -0.63
CA ASN A 92 -9.75 9.53 -1.68
C ASN A 92 -8.87 8.45 -1.05
N PHE A 93 -8.26 7.57 -1.87
CA PHE A 93 -7.38 6.51 -1.38
C PHE A 93 -6.07 7.01 -0.77
N GLU A 94 -5.58 8.16 -1.23
CA GLU A 94 -4.42 8.82 -0.62
C GLU A 94 -4.72 9.21 0.82
N ALA A 95 -5.92 9.76 1.08
CA ALA A 95 -6.37 10.08 2.43
C ALA A 95 -6.49 8.82 3.30
N THR A 96 -7.00 7.72 2.76
CA THR A 96 -7.02 6.42 3.45
C THR A 96 -5.60 5.98 3.83
N ALA A 97 -4.66 6.02 2.90
CA ALA A 97 -3.27 5.63 3.15
C ALA A 97 -2.62 6.48 4.26
N LYS A 98 -2.83 7.79 4.24
CA LYS A 98 -2.30 8.71 5.26
C LYS A 98 -2.95 8.47 6.63
N ARG A 99 -4.27 8.37 6.69
CA ARG A 99 -5.02 8.14 7.93
C ARG A 99 -4.57 6.83 8.60
N GLU A 100 -4.59 5.74 7.86
CA GLU A 100 -4.18 4.42 8.38
C GLU A 100 -2.70 4.42 8.83
N THR A 101 -1.80 5.04 8.06
CA THR A 101 -0.40 5.19 8.47
C THR A 101 -0.27 6.00 9.76
N SER A 102 -1.02 7.08 9.88
CA SER A 102 -1.04 7.92 11.09
C SER A 102 -1.54 7.15 12.32
N GLU A 103 -2.65 6.43 12.17
CA GLU A 103 -3.26 5.64 13.24
C GLU A 103 -2.35 4.50 13.72
N GLU A 104 -1.73 3.78 12.79
CA GLU A 104 -0.94 2.58 13.09
C GLU A 104 0.50 2.89 13.51
N MET A 105 1.08 3.98 13.01
CA MET A 105 2.49 4.32 13.25
C MET A 105 2.69 5.55 14.14
N GLY A 106 1.63 6.28 14.46
CA GLY A 106 1.71 7.50 15.26
C GLY A 106 2.39 8.68 14.56
N ILE A 107 2.46 8.65 13.22
CA ILE A 107 3.01 9.75 12.42
C ILE A 107 1.87 10.70 12.06
N PRO A 108 1.92 11.99 12.44
CA PRO A 108 0.90 12.94 12.02
C PRO A 108 0.78 13.03 10.49
N GLU A 109 -0.45 13.03 9.98
CA GLU A 109 -0.72 12.97 8.53
C GLU A 109 -0.01 14.07 7.72
N HIS A 110 0.19 15.25 8.29
CA HIS A 110 0.86 16.37 7.60
C HIS A 110 2.36 16.13 7.35
N TYR A 111 2.98 15.15 8.03
CA TYR A 111 4.35 14.71 7.74
C TYR A 111 4.41 13.64 6.66
N ILE A 112 3.28 13.01 6.33
CA ILE A 112 3.22 11.96 5.32
C ILE A 112 3.00 12.61 3.95
N ARG A 113 4.05 12.60 3.14
CA ARG A 113 4.02 13.17 1.79
C ARG A 113 3.95 12.05 0.76
N ILE A 114 2.81 11.86 0.13
CA ILE A 114 2.67 10.89 -0.94
C ILE A 114 3.54 11.31 -2.13
N ILE A 115 4.39 10.39 -2.57
CA ILE A 115 5.27 10.54 -3.72
C ILE A 115 4.56 10.02 -4.97
N ARG A 116 3.96 8.84 -4.87
CA ARG A 116 3.32 8.17 -6.00
C ARG A 116 2.34 7.08 -5.55
N GLU A 117 1.29 6.90 -6.35
CA GLU A 117 0.47 5.70 -6.34
C GLU A 117 1.12 4.61 -7.20
N MET A 118 1.10 3.37 -6.71
CA MET A 118 1.56 2.18 -7.41
C MET A 118 0.39 1.44 -8.08
N SER A 119 0.70 0.44 -8.89
CA SER A 119 -0.33 -0.40 -9.53
C SER A 119 -1.21 -1.09 -8.49
N PRO A 120 -2.54 -1.00 -8.61
CA PRO A 120 -3.45 -1.63 -7.67
C PRO A 120 -3.40 -3.16 -7.74
N ILE A 121 -3.75 -3.80 -6.64
CA ILE A 121 -3.76 -5.27 -6.51
C ILE A 121 -5.13 -5.73 -6.02
N TYR A 122 -5.71 -6.72 -6.69
CA TYR A 122 -6.87 -7.43 -6.20
C TYR A 122 -6.48 -8.71 -5.48
N ILE A 123 -7.04 -8.94 -4.29
CA ILE A 123 -6.78 -10.10 -3.43
C ILE A 123 -8.05 -10.94 -3.34
N PRO A 124 -8.22 -11.97 -4.21
CA PRO A 124 -9.46 -12.74 -4.30
C PRO A 124 -9.92 -13.37 -2.97
N PRO A 125 -9.04 -13.98 -2.14
CA PRO A 125 -9.50 -14.65 -0.92
C PRO A 125 -10.18 -13.73 0.09
N SER A 126 -9.79 -12.46 0.14
CA SER A 126 -10.37 -11.46 1.05
C SER A 126 -11.33 -10.50 0.36
N ASN A 127 -11.43 -10.58 -0.96
CA ASN A 127 -12.19 -9.67 -1.83
C ASN A 127 -11.80 -8.19 -1.62
N PHE A 128 -10.49 -7.93 -1.46
CA PHE A 128 -9.98 -6.56 -1.37
C PHE A 128 -9.36 -6.10 -2.69
N TYR A 129 -9.71 -4.89 -3.09
CA TYR A 129 -9.02 -4.12 -4.11
C TYR A 129 -8.17 -3.07 -3.42
N VAL A 130 -6.86 -3.25 -3.46
CA VAL A 130 -5.88 -2.47 -2.70
C VAL A 130 -5.14 -1.51 -3.61
N ARG A 131 -5.07 -0.25 -3.24
CA ARG A 131 -4.27 0.79 -3.90
C ARG A 131 -3.04 1.10 -3.05
N PRO A 132 -1.83 0.72 -3.51
CA PRO A 132 -0.59 0.99 -2.79
C PRO A 132 -0.06 2.38 -3.11
N PHE A 133 0.52 3.03 -2.11
CA PHE A 133 1.19 4.32 -2.22
C PHE A 133 2.62 4.24 -1.72
N ILE A 134 3.48 5.14 -2.20
CA ILE A 134 4.81 5.41 -1.65
C ILE A 134 4.80 6.84 -1.09
N SER A 135 5.31 7.01 0.11
CA SER A 135 5.44 8.31 0.78
C SER A 135 6.81 8.53 1.40
#